data_d1eb39b6dd87a6610419d4e3377d6d89
#
_entry.id   d1eb39b6dd87a6610419d4e3377d6d89
#
_cell.length_a   1.000
_cell.length_b   1.000
_cell.length_c   1.000
_cell.angle_alpha   90.00
_cell.angle_beta   90.00
_cell.angle_gamma   90.00
#
_symmetry.space_group_name_H-M   'P 1'
#
loop_
_entity.id
_entity.type
_entity.pdbx_description
1 polymer ?
#
loop_
_entity_poly.entity_id
_entity_poly.type
_entity_poly.pdbx_seq_one_letter_code
_entity_poly.pdbx_strand_id
1 'polypeptide(L)' 'MAVKVLVVDDSGFFRRRVTEILAGDPQIQVVGTANNGREAIEQTLALHPDVITM' A
#
# COMPACT_ATOMS: atom_id res chain seq x y z
N MET A 1 2.83 -17.57 2.19
CA MET A 1 3.46 -16.34 2.71
C MET A 1 2.92 -15.16 1.93
N ALA A 2 2.42 -14.14 2.61
CA ALA A 2 1.85 -12.97 1.94
C ALA A 2 2.92 -11.92 1.68
N VAL A 3 2.81 -11.27 0.52
CA VAL A 3 3.66 -10.12 0.18
C VAL A 3 3.01 -8.88 0.80
N LYS A 4 3.74 -8.15 1.61
CA LYS A 4 3.24 -6.95 2.27
C LYS A 4 3.41 -5.76 1.34
N VAL A 5 2.30 -5.09 1.02
CA VAL A 5 2.27 -3.99 0.06
C VAL A 5 1.79 -2.71 0.74
N LEU A 6 2.51 -1.63 0.49
CA LEU A 6 2.09 -0.27 0.84
C LEU A 6 1.62 0.42 -0.43
N VAL A 7 0.38 0.91 -0.43
CA VAL A 7 -0.21 1.60 -1.58
C VAL A 7 -0.08 3.11 -1.37
N VAL A 8 0.61 3.77 -2.31
CA VAL A 8 0.82 5.21 -2.26
C VAL A 8 0.16 5.86 -3.48
N ASP A 9 -0.75 6.79 -3.25
CA ASP A 9 -1.40 7.53 -4.32
C ASP A 9 -2.01 8.79 -3.72
N ASP A 10 -1.87 9.93 -4.40
CA ASP A 10 -2.45 11.19 -3.93
C ASP A 10 -3.96 11.27 -4.20
N SER A 11 -4.49 10.38 -5.03
CA SER A 11 -5.93 10.27 -5.28
C SER A 11 -6.54 9.21 -4.37
N GLY A 12 -7.44 9.63 -3.48
CA GLY A 12 -8.16 8.69 -2.61
C GLY A 12 -8.97 7.67 -3.39
N PHE A 13 -9.51 8.06 -4.55
CA PHE A 13 -10.25 7.16 -5.41
C PHE A 13 -9.37 6.02 -5.94
N PHE A 14 -8.23 6.38 -6.55
CA PHE A 14 -7.32 5.38 -7.11
C PHE A 14 -6.70 4.53 -6.02
N ARG A 15 -6.34 5.15 -4.89
CA ARG A 15 -5.77 4.41 -3.76
C ARG A 15 -6.73 3.33 -3.28
N ARG A 16 -8.01 3.64 -3.17
CA ARG A 16 -9.04 2.66 -2.80
C ARG A 16 -9.16 1.55 -3.83
N ARG A 17 -9.18 1.92 -5.12
CA ARG A 17 -9.33 0.93 -6.20
C ARG A 17 -8.15 -0.04 -6.23
N VAL A 18 -6.94 0.47 -6.13
CA VAL A 18 -5.75 -0.39 -6.11
C VAL A 18 -5.77 -1.30 -4.90
N THR A 19 -6.13 -0.76 -3.75
CA THR A 19 -6.23 -1.56 -2.51
C THR A 19 -7.24 -2.68 -2.67
N GLU A 20 -8.41 -2.41 -3.24
CA GLU A 20 -9.44 -3.43 -3.47
C GLU A 20 -8.95 -4.52 -4.42
N ILE A 21 -8.29 -4.13 -5.51
CA ILE A 21 -7.77 -5.09 -6.49
C ILE A 21 -6.72 -6.00 -5.84
N LEU A 22 -5.78 -5.42 -5.10
CA LEU A 22 -4.73 -6.19 -4.46
C LEU A 22 -5.28 -7.08 -3.35
N ALA A 23 -6.27 -6.60 -2.62
CA ALA A 23 -6.88 -7.38 -1.53
C ALA A 23 -7.61 -8.63 -2.02
N GLY A 24 -7.92 -8.70 -3.34
CA GLY A 24 -8.51 -9.88 -3.93
C GLY A 24 -7.54 -11.04 -4.11
N ASP A 25 -6.23 -10.80 -3.95
CA ASP A 25 -5.22 -11.84 -4.08
C ASP A 25 -4.78 -12.30 -2.69
N PRO A 26 -4.98 -13.58 -2.34
CA PRO A 26 -4.64 -14.08 -1.00
C PRO A 26 -3.14 -14.07 -0.71
N GLN A 27 -2.29 -13.90 -1.73
CA GLN A 27 -0.85 -13.81 -1.54
C GLN A 27 -0.36 -12.38 -1.30
N ILE A 28 -1.27 -11.41 -1.35
CA ILE A 28 -0.95 -10.00 -1.13
C ILE A 28 -1.66 -9.52 0.11
N GLN A 29 -0.92 -8.84 0.98
CA GLN A 29 -1.47 -8.18 2.14
C GLN A 29 -1.19 -6.68 2.04
N VAL A 30 -2.24 -5.87 1.91
CA VAL A 30 -2.09 -4.41 1.94
C VAL A 30 -1.97 -4.00 3.40
N VAL A 31 -0.76 -3.62 3.80
CA VAL A 31 -0.47 -3.31 5.21
C VAL A 31 -0.74 -1.85 5.55
N GLY A 32 -0.87 -0.99 4.54
CA GLY A 32 -1.17 0.40 4.77
C GLY A 32 -1.31 1.18 3.48
N THR A 33 -1.69 2.43 3.60
CA THR A 33 -1.83 3.35 2.47
C THR A 33 -1.22 4.69 2.84
N ALA A 34 -0.82 5.45 1.83
CA ALA A 34 -0.26 6.78 2.01
C ALA A 34 -0.74 7.72 0.91
N ASN A 35 -0.92 9.00 1.25
CA ASN A 35 -1.38 10.04 0.32
C ASN A 35 -0.26 10.65 -0.51
N ASN A 36 0.95 10.59 -0.02
CA ASN A 36 2.06 11.31 -0.62
C ASN A 36 3.37 10.66 -0.20
N GLY A 37 4.49 11.16 -0.75
CA GLY A 37 5.80 10.60 -0.47
C GLY A 37 6.20 10.69 1.00
N ARG A 38 5.81 11.75 1.69
CA ARG A 38 6.14 11.93 3.09
C ARG A 38 5.49 10.85 3.94
N GLU A 39 4.17 10.63 3.75
CA GLU A 39 3.45 9.57 4.44
C GLU A 39 3.99 8.20 4.07
N ALA A 40 4.40 8.03 2.79
CA ALA A 40 4.98 6.78 2.33
C ALA A 40 6.25 6.44 3.12
N ILE A 41 7.11 7.42 3.37
CA ILE A 41 8.32 7.21 4.15
C ILE A 41 7.97 6.81 5.58
N GLU A 42 7.04 7.54 6.21
CA GLU A 42 6.62 7.24 7.57
C GLU A 42 6.04 5.84 7.69
N GLN A 43 5.16 5.46 6.75
CA GLN A 43 4.54 4.15 6.75
C GLN A 43 5.55 3.04 6.47
N THR A 44 6.51 3.31 5.59
CA THR A 44 7.56 2.34 5.27
C THR A 44 8.39 2.02 6.51
N LEU A 45 8.75 3.04 7.27
CA LEU A 45 9.54 2.85 8.50
C LEU A 45 8.74 2.13 9.57
N ALA A 46 7.43 2.34 9.62
CA ALA A 46 6.58 1.71 10.62
C ALA A 46 6.19 0.27 10.26
N LEU A 47 5.91 0.01 8.99
CA LEU A 47 5.28 -1.24 8.55
C LEU A 47 6.22 -2.20 7.83
N HIS A 48 7.35 -1.72 7.35
CA HIS A 48 8.36 -2.52 6.62
C HIS A 48 7.74 -3.35 5.49
N PRO A 49 7.07 -2.71 4.51
CA PRO A 49 6.45 -3.45 3.41
C PRO A 49 7.52 -4.07 2.50
N ASP A 50 7.13 -5.13 1.80
CA ASP A 50 7.99 -5.77 0.80
C ASP A 50 7.97 -5.00 -0.52
N VAL A 51 6.83 -4.37 -0.84
CA VAL A 51 6.61 -3.64 -2.09
C VAL A 51 5.85 -2.36 -1.80
N ILE A 52 6.21 -1.31 -2.51
CA ILE A 52 5.52 -0.03 -2.48
C ILE A 52 5.02 0.27 -3.88
N THR A 53 3.72 0.52 -4.02
CA THR A 53 3.15 0.95 -5.31
C THR A 53 3.00 2.47 -5.29
N MET A 54 3.28 3.11 -6.42
CA MET A 54 3.16 4.57 -6.52
C MET A 54 2.46 4.98 -7.80
#